data_090299f13aada2d953bfd840b6533be3
#
_entry.id   090299f13aada2d953bfd840b6533be3
#
_cell.length_a   1.000
_cell.length_b   1.000
_cell.length_c   1.000
_cell.angle_alpha   90.00
_cell.angle_beta   90.00
_cell.angle_gamma   90.00
#
_symmetry.space_group_name_H-M   'P 1'
#
loop_
_entity.id
_entity.type
_entity.pdbx_description
1 polymer ?
#
loop_
_entity_poly.entity_id
_entity_poly.type
_entity_poly.pdbx_seq_one_letter_code
_entity_poly.pdbx_strand_id
1 'polypeptide(L)'
;MATIGLLCALAFVPSVGGAARGGAGIDAGATIVRRAGVAASGCAADVAPVVCENAMTGAPRSQWFVGTNDVTVRGFARELGVQRGDTLHMAILTPAKAYRVEIYRLGYYGGLGARLVDTVRPTVALPQRQPPCLTDPSIGLIDCGNWADSVDWVVPTDTVSGVFLAKIVREDGTNGAGQIVFVVRDDDRASAVLVMTSDETWEAYNGYGGTSLYKGTTTAPRGRGYKVSYNRPLVGSLDGLFDSEYPMLRWLERNGYDTTYTSGVDFSQNPQQALGHRVMMLMGHDEYISRSERDGLVAARDAGVSLAFMGGNQLYWKTRWETSISADHTPFRTLVCYKESKGIAGLDPSPIWTGLWRDGSTSPPEDGGQPENSLVGTMFGALRVSGVSIQVPAAYSHLRFWRNTSIASMAPGDVATLAPETLGWEWDEDQDNGARPAGLFGMSATTVNVHHRVGMIWVNGDATHRLTLYRAASGALVFSAGAIRWSWGLDEVHGIRPDGTPADPRMQQATMNLLADMNVAPQTPQSELVVSGPSTDTTPPDAQFTVAAPTAPQVRGTPIRVSGTATDADGVVAGVEVSVDRGVHWHPATGTLSWSYSFTPMTAGTVAFMVRAVDDSGNLQAVPATMQLAVAAH
;
A
#
# COMPACT_ATOMS: atom_id res chain seq x y z
N MET A 1 -26.11 54.53 -31.87
CA MET A 1 -26.87 55.53 -31.12
C MET A 1 -27.48 54.82 -29.93
N ALA A 2 -27.18 55.02 -28.66
CA ALA A 2 -26.58 56.10 -27.95
C ALA A 2 -25.73 55.55 -26.78
N THR A 3 -24.65 56.24 -26.53
CA THR A 3 -23.69 56.13 -25.46
C THR A 3 -24.20 56.87 -24.21
N ILE A 4 -24.04 56.28 -23.01
CA ILE A 4 -23.96 57.00 -21.71
C ILE A 4 -23.29 55.95 -20.79
N GLY A 5 -22.15 56.09 -20.10
CA GLY A 5 -21.56 57.28 -19.50
C GLY A 5 -21.22 56.87 -18.08
N LEU A 6 -19.95 56.63 -17.84
CA LEU A 6 -19.27 56.20 -16.63
C LEU A 6 -19.31 57.27 -15.54
N LEU A 7 -19.42 56.92 -14.27
CA LEU A 7 -18.98 57.74 -13.16
C LEU A 7 -18.44 56.85 -12.03
N CYS A 8 -17.13 56.97 -11.81
CA CYS A 8 -16.40 56.46 -10.66
C CYS A 8 -16.76 57.24 -9.40
N ALA A 9 -16.98 56.51 -8.29
CA ALA A 9 -16.89 57.10 -6.96
C ALA A 9 -15.82 56.32 -6.15
N LEU A 10 -14.70 57.00 -5.89
CA LEU A 10 -13.65 56.59 -4.95
C LEU A 10 -14.15 56.87 -3.54
N ALA A 11 -14.24 55.83 -2.73
CA ALA A 11 -14.37 55.95 -1.28
C ALA A 11 -13.06 55.53 -0.59
N PHE A 12 -12.42 56.48 0.04
CA PHE A 12 -11.29 56.28 0.96
C PHE A 12 -11.75 55.55 2.22
N VAL A 13 -11.05 54.50 2.62
CA VAL A 13 -11.12 53.88 3.95
C VAL A 13 -9.72 53.88 4.56
N PRO A 14 -9.54 54.27 5.83
CA PRO A 14 -8.23 54.51 6.43
C PRO A 14 -7.52 53.20 6.80
N SER A 15 -6.20 53.20 6.60
CA SER A 15 -5.25 52.20 7.00
C SER A 15 -5.22 52.00 8.52
N VAL A 16 -5.56 50.82 8.99
CA VAL A 16 -5.21 50.35 10.34
C VAL A 16 -4.00 49.43 10.19
N GLY A 17 -2.96 49.72 10.96
CA GLY A 17 -1.66 49.08 10.92
C GLY A 17 -1.75 47.59 11.19
N GLY A 18 -1.30 46.77 10.23
CA GLY A 18 -1.10 45.36 10.37
C GLY A 18 0.22 45.05 11.04
N ALA A 19 0.16 44.42 12.20
CA ALA A 19 1.32 43.81 12.83
C ALA A 19 1.84 42.68 11.94
N ALA A 20 3.09 42.76 11.56
CA ALA A 20 3.80 41.68 10.87
C ALA A 20 3.81 40.42 11.75
N ARG A 21 3.09 39.37 11.33
CA ARG A 21 3.30 38.04 11.87
C ARG A 21 4.55 37.47 11.18
N GLY A 22 5.61 37.36 11.97
CA GLY A 22 6.83 36.68 11.58
C GLY A 22 6.51 35.25 11.13
N GLY A 23 6.97 34.90 9.93
CA GLY A 23 7.01 33.52 9.47
C GLY A 23 7.90 32.74 10.42
N ALA A 24 7.31 31.76 11.12
CA ALA A 24 8.07 30.76 11.85
C ALA A 24 8.77 29.89 10.78
N GLY A 25 10.08 30.11 10.63
CA GLY A 25 10.95 29.18 9.94
C GLY A 25 10.82 27.84 10.65
N ILE A 26 10.57 26.78 9.87
CA ILE A 26 10.62 25.41 10.37
C ILE A 26 12.08 25.15 10.68
N ASP A 27 12.39 25.12 11.98
CA ASP A 27 13.71 24.77 12.50
C ASP A 27 13.95 23.28 12.20
N ALA A 28 14.84 23.00 11.24
CA ALA A 28 15.24 21.65 10.81
C ALA A 28 16.12 20.95 11.87
N GLY A 29 15.78 21.10 13.14
CA GLY A 29 16.53 20.58 14.29
C GLY A 29 15.66 19.95 15.38
N ALA A 30 14.40 19.60 15.12
CA ALA A 30 13.59 18.88 16.10
C ALA A 30 14.16 17.47 16.31
N THR A 31 15.00 17.32 17.32
CA THR A 31 15.38 16.00 17.86
C THR A 31 14.09 15.34 18.33
N ILE A 32 13.63 14.33 17.59
CA ILE A 32 12.49 13.49 17.99
C ILE A 32 12.91 12.78 19.28
N VAL A 33 12.41 13.25 20.41
CA VAL A 33 12.57 12.57 21.70
C VAL A 33 11.75 11.28 21.61
N ARG A 34 12.41 10.16 21.31
CA ARG A 34 11.78 8.84 21.36
C ARG A 34 11.31 8.59 22.79
N ARG A 35 10.02 8.59 23.03
CA ARG A 35 9.46 8.06 24.27
C ARG A 35 9.65 6.55 24.23
N ALA A 36 10.33 6.02 25.21
CA ALA A 36 10.33 4.58 25.47
C ALA A 36 8.89 4.18 25.80
N GLY A 37 8.27 3.37 24.94
CA GLY A 37 6.93 2.83 25.20
C GLY A 37 6.94 2.02 26.50
N VAL A 38 5.79 1.94 27.15
CA VAL A 38 5.60 1.05 28.30
C VAL A 38 5.83 -0.38 27.81
N ALA A 39 6.85 -1.06 28.34
CA ALA A 39 7.12 -2.45 28.00
C ALA A 39 5.91 -3.31 28.39
N ALA A 40 5.52 -4.26 27.54
CA ALA A 40 4.59 -5.31 27.92
C ALA A 40 5.08 -5.96 29.21
N SER A 41 4.21 -6.20 30.17
CA SER A 41 4.59 -6.67 31.50
C SER A 41 5.44 -7.96 31.40
N GLY A 42 6.72 -7.86 31.77
CA GLY A 42 7.69 -8.97 31.72
C GLY A 42 8.64 -8.99 30.51
N CYS A 43 8.55 -8.03 29.56
CA CYS A 43 9.49 -7.91 28.45
C CYS A 43 10.66 -6.99 28.83
N ALA A 44 11.90 -7.35 28.45
CA ALA A 44 13.06 -6.48 28.64
C ALA A 44 12.92 -5.22 27.75
N ALA A 45 13.46 -4.09 28.19
CA ALA A 45 13.26 -2.79 27.54
C ALA A 45 13.85 -2.70 26.12
N ASP A 46 14.81 -3.53 25.78
CA ASP A 46 15.49 -3.64 24.49
C ASP A 46 14.84 -4.67 23.54
N VAL A 47 13.84 -5.41 24.04
CA VAL A 47 13.11 -6.41 23.25
C VAL A 47 11.80 -5.81 22.74
N ALA A 48 11.55 -5.98 21.43
CA ALA A 48 10.30 -5.54 20.81
C ALA A 48 9.10 -6.25 21.48
N PRO A 49 8.02 -5.55 21.86
CA PRO A 49 6.86 -6.14 22.54
C PRO A 49 6.27 -7.35 21.80
N VAL A 50 6.31 -7.33 20.46
CA VAL A 50 5.83 -8.43 19.61
C VAL A 50 6.58 -9.73 19.85
N VAL A 51 7.87 -9.69 20.23
CA VAL A 51 8.68 -10.88 20.52
C VAL A 51 8.16 -11.56 21.79
N CYS A 52 7.96 -10.79 22.86
CA CYS A 52 7.42 -11.31 24.11
C CYS A 52 5.98 -11.80 23.95
N GLU A 53 5.19 -11.09 23.16
CA GLU A 53 3.81 -11.46 22.86
C GLU A 53 3.76 -12.82 22.13
N ASN A 54 4.58 -13.02 21.11
CA ASN A 54 4.62 -14.29 20.37
C ASN A 54 5.25 -15.46 21.12
N ALA A 55 5.93 -15.21 22.24
CA ALA A 55 6.41 -16.24 23.16
C ALA A 55 5.31 -16.77 24.09
N MET A 56 4.15 -16.10 24.17
CA MET A 56 3.01 -16.57 24.94
C MET A 56 2.32 -17.77 24.27
N THR A 57 1.53 -18.52 25.06
CA THR A 57 0.79 -19.67 24.56
C THR A 57 -0.29 -19.24 23.56
N GLY A 58 -0.18 -19.68 22.32
CA GLY A 58 -1.18 -19.47 21.27
C GLY A 58 -2.37 -20.42 21.38
N ALA A 59 -3.39 -20.14 20.57
CA ALA A 59 -4.59 -20.94 20.40
C ALA A 59 -4.59 -21.61 19.01
N PRO A 60 -4.95 -22.89 18.87
CA PRO A 60 -5.01 -23.55 17.59
C PRO A 60 -6.08 -22.94 16.69
N ARG A 61 -5.87 -22.97 15.35
CA ARG A 61 -6.78 -22.36 14.36
C ARG A 61 -8.24 -22.77 14.54
N SER A 62 -8.52 -24.00 14.94
CA SER A 62 -9.87 -24.50 15.22
C SER A 62 -10.61 -23.74 16.34
N GLN A 63 -9.87 -23.09 17.25
CA GLN A 63 -10.48 -22.30 18.31
C GLN A 63 -10.84 -20.88 17.88
N TRP A 64 -9.99 -20.21 17.10
CA TRP A 64 -10.16 -18.79 16.80
C TRP A 64 -10.72 -18.51 15.39
N PHE A 65 -10.47 -19.37 14.42
CA PHE A 65 -10.89 -19.13 13.05
C PHE A 65 -12.38 -19.43 12.84
N VAL A 66 -13.08 -18.53 12.15
CA VAL A 66 -14.48 -18.68 11.73
C VAL A 66 -14.52 -18.81 10.21
N GLY A 67 -14.62 -20.05 9.71
CA GLY A 67 -14.49 -20.36 8.28
C GLY A 67 -15.70 -20.01 7.42
N THR A 68 -16.86 -19.77 8.02
CA THR A 68 -18.08 -19.38 7.29
C THR A 68 -18.85 -18.34 8.08
N ASN A 69 -19.41 -17.37 7.38
CA ASN A 69 -20.28 -16.35 8.00
C ASN A 69 -21.60 -16.96 8.42
N ASP A 70 -21.78 -17.19 9.71
CA ASP A 70 -23.07 -17.55 10.29
C ASP A 70 -24.02 -16.37 10.19
N VAL A 71 -25.12 -16.55 9.48
CA VAL A 71 -26.15 -15.50 9.31
C VAL A 71 -26.87 -15.16 10.61
N THR A 72 -26.76 -16.01 11.64
CA THR A 72 -27.43 -15.82 12.93
C THR A 72 -26.57 -15.05 13.95
N VAL A 73 -25.31 -14.78 13.62
CA VAL A 73 -24.38 -14.04 14.49
C VAL A 73 -23.56 -13.09 13.65
N ARG A 74 -23.87 -11.80 13.72
CA ARG A 74 -23.21 -10.76 12.94
C ARG A 74 -22.97 -9.54 13.79
N GLY A 75 -21.88 -8.85 13.54
CA GLY A 75 -21.56 -7.61 14.23
C GLY A 75 -20.46 -6.84 13.55
N PHE A 76 -20.23 -5.63 14.04
CA PHE A 76 -19.13 -4.78 13.65
C PHE A 76 -18.62 -3.98 14.86
N ALA A 77 -17.40 -3.50 14.79
CA ALA A 77 -16.83 -2.56 15.74
C ALA A 77 -17.13 -1.12 15.32
N ARG A 78 -17.45 -0.26 16.29
CA ARG A 78 -17.62 1.16 15.97
C ARG A 78 -16.28 1.82 15.67
N GLU A 79 -15.23 1.38 16.31
CA GLU A 79 -13.85 1.73 16.05
C GLU A 79 -13.19 0.57 15.30
N LEU A 80 -12.75 0.77 14.04
CA LEU A 80 -11.96 -0.26 13.38
C LEU A 80 -10.57 -0.34 14.02
N GLY A 81 -9.96 0.81 14.32
CA GLY A 81 -8.76 0.88 15.13
C GLY A 81 -9.01 1.54 16.47
N VAL A 82 -8.62 0.88 17.56
CA VAL A 82 -8.76 1.36 18.92
C VAL A 82 -7.40 1.51 19.57
N GLN A 83 -7.17 2.62 20.27
CA GLN A 83 -5.94 2.82 21.04
C GLN A 83 -5.99 1.94 22.31
N ARG A 84 -4.85 1.39 22.72
CA ARG A 84 -4.77 0.71 24.03
C ARG A 84 -5.13 1.67 25.15
N GLY A 85 -5.92 1.18 26.10
CA GLY A 85 -6.52 1.96 27.19
C GLY A 85 -7.89 2.53 26.85
N ASP A 86 -8.27 2.63 25.57
CA ASP A 86 -9.60 3.06 25.13
C ASP A 86 -10.58 1.88 25.11
N THR A 87 -11.85 2.18 24.85
CA THR A 87 -12.92 1.19 24.79
C THR A 87 -13.30 0.90 23.35
N LEU A 88 -13.32 -0.38 22.97
CA LEU A 88 -13.91 -0.89 21.74
C LEU A 88 -15.38 -1.17 21.95
N HIS A 89 -16.26 -0.59 21.13
CA HIS A 89 -17.69 -0.81 21.17
C HIS A 89 -18.12 -1.74 20.04
N MET A 90 -18.84 -2.80 20.36
CA MET A 90 -19.28 -3.81 19.40
C MET A 90 -20.81 -3.87 19.33
N ALA A 91 -21.36 -3.60 18.14
CA ALA A 91 -22.77 -3.75 17.83
C ALA A 91 -23.02 -5.14 17.23
N ILE A 92 -23.82 -5.98 17.89
CA ILE A 92 -24.03 -7.38 17.52
C ILE A 92 -25.51 -7.66 17.29
N LEU A 93 -25.83 -8.33 16.18
CA LEU A 93 -27.14 -8.87 15.84
C LEU A 93 -27.12 -10.39 16.00
N THR A 94 -27.94 -10.92 16.93
CA THR A 94 -28.09 -12.36 17.12
C THR A 94 -29.42 -12.70 17.80
N PRO A 95 -30.06 -13.81 17.44
CA PRO A 95 -31.20 -14.36 18.18
C PRO A 95 -30.79 -15.14 19.43
N ALA A 96 -29.49 -15.25 19.72
CA ALA A 96 -28.95 -16.02 20.82
C ALA A 96 -29.45 -15.50 22.17
N LYS A 97 -29.85 -16.41 23.06
CA LYS A 97 -30.21 -16.10 24.43
C LYS A 97 -29.02 -16.04 25.39
N ALA A 98 -27.89 -16.54 24.94
CA ALA A 98 -26.59 -16.46 25.62
C ALA A 98 -25.48 -16.54 24.58
N TYR A 99 -24.47 -15.70 24.73
CA TYR A 99 -23.22 -15.76 23.95
C TYR A 99 -22.07 -15.10 24.72
N ARG A 100 -20.84 -15.40 24.29
CA ARG A 100 -19.62 -14.70 24.71
C ARG A 100 -18.87 -14.19 23.49
N VAL A 101 -17.99 -13.24 23.72
CA VAL A 101 -17.05 -12.73 22.73
C VAL A 101 -15.64 -13.05 23.19
N GLU A 102 -14.95 -13.85 22.41
CA GLU A 102 -13.55 -14.23 22.62
C GLU A 102 -12.66 -13.30 21.80
N ILE A 103 -11.79 -12.54 22.46
CA ILE A 103 -10.89 -11.58 21.84
C ILE A 103 -9.56 -12.28 21.53
N TYR A 104 -9.24 -12.44 20.25
CA TYR A 104 -8.01 -13.04 19.79
C TYR A 104 -7.11 -11.99 19.13
N ARG A 105 -5.83 -11.96 19.51
CA ARG A 105 -4.79 -11.25 18.76
C ARG A 105 -4.19 -12.20 17.72
N LEU A 106 -4.15 -11.78 16.46
CA LEU A 106 -3.47 -12.51 15.38
C LEU A 106 -1.95 -12.31 15.51
N GLY A 107 -1.17 -13.32 15.14
CA GLY A 107 0.29 -13.31 15.23
C GLY A 107 0.88 -14.63 14.76
N TYR A 108 2.10 -14.97 15.21
CA TYR A 108 2.73 -16.25 14.91
C TYR A 108 2.49 -17.32 15.99
N TYR A 109 2.82 -17.03 17.25
CA TYR A 109 2.62 -17.89 18.43
C TYR A 109 3.05 -19.36 18.22
N GLY A 110 4.29 -19.57 17.77
CA GLY A 110 4.81 -20.90 17.48
C GLY A 110 4.08 -21.63 16.35
N GLY A 111 3.47 -20.91 15.43
CA GLY A 111 2.71 -21.43 14.30
C GLY A 111 1.19 -21.51 14.53
N LEU A 112 0.70 -21.35 15.77
CA LEU A 112 -0.74 -21.46 16.11
C LEU A 112 -1.59 -20.32 15.55
N GLY A 113 -0.99 -19.14 15.33
CA GLY A 113 -1.54 -18.07 14.52
C GLY A 113 -2.38 -17.03 15.25
N ALA A 114 -2.82 -17.29 16.47
CA ALA A 114 -3.51 -16.33 17.31
C ALA A 114 -3.35 -16.68 18.79
N ARG A 115 -3.63 -15.71 19.66
CA ARG A 115 -3.71 -15.91 21.13
C ARG A 115 -5.03 -15.34 21.66
N LEU A 116 -5.69 -16.09 22.54
CA LEU A 116 -6.84 -15.58 23.30
C LEU A 116 -6.33 -14.54 24.31
N VAL A 117 -6.80 -13.31 24.18
CA VAL A 117 -6.43 -12.18 25.05
C VAL A 117 -7.44 -12.04 26.18
N ASP A 118 -8.74 -12.11 25.83
CA ASP A 118 -9.82 -11.89 26.78
C ASP A 118 -11.10 -12.64 26.36
N THR A 119 -12.06 -12.72 27.28
CA THR A 119 -13.42 -13.23 27.02
C THR A 119 -14.42 -12.32 27.70
N VAL A 120 -15.20 -11.60 26.93
CA VAL A 120 -16.21 -10.67 27.42
C VAL A 120 -17.62 -11.15 27.14
N ARG A 121 -18.58 -10.68 27.92
CA ARG A 121 -19.97 -11.06 27.81
C ARG A 121 -20.85 -9.83 27.62
N PRO A 122 -21.99 -9.94 26.90
CA PRO A 122 -22.92 -8.84 26.77
C PRO A 122 -23.48 -8.43 28.14
N THR A 123 -23.59 -7.12 28.33
CA THR A 123 -24.25 -6.53 29.52
C THR A 123 -25.70 -6.18 29.25
N VAL A 124 -26.17 -6.32 28.00
CA VAL A 124 -27.51 -6.03 27.55
C VAL A 124 -28.44 -7.24 27.69
N ALA A 125 -29.75 -6.99 27.74
CA ALA A 125 -30.75 -8.05 27.74
C ALA A 125 -30.76 -8.85 26.43
N LEU A 126 -30.77 -10.18 26.52
CA LEU A 126 -30.78 -11.08 25.37
C LEU A 126 -32.14 -11.79 25.19
N PRO A 127 -32.54 -12.11 23.94
CA PRO A 127 -31.84 -11.82 22.69
C PRO A 127 -31.89 -10.33 22.33
N GLN A 128 -30.78 -9.75 21.99
CA GLN A 128 -30.71 -8.38 21.50
C GLN A 128 -31.08 -8.35 20.00
N ARG A 129 -32.18 -7.71 19.69
CA ARG A 129 -32.61 -7.48 18.31
C ARG A 129 -32.20 -6.07 17.89
N GLN A 130 -31.45 -5.98 16.79
CA GLN A 130 -31.10 -4.70 16.18
C GLN A 130 -32.19 -4.24 15.21
N PRO A 131 -32.44 -2.93 15.04
CA PRO A 131 -33.31 -2.42 14.01
C PRO A 131 -32.75 -2.72 12.60
N PRO A 132 -33.59 -2.65 11.55
CA PRO A 132 -33.08 -2.65 10.18
C PRO A 132 -32.03 -1.54 9.99
N CYS A 133 -30.97 -1.83 9.25
CA CYS A 133 -30.00 -0.82 8.91
C CYS A 133 -30.63 0.30 8.07
N LEU A 134 -30.12 1.51 8.21
CA LEU A 134 -30.47 2.64 7.38
C LEU A 134 -29.99 2.39 5.94
N THR A 135 -30.74 2.85 4.96
CA THR A 135 -30.42 2.64 3.56
C THR A 135 -30.64 3.88 2.72
N ASP A 136 -29.74 4.11 1.76
CA ASP A 136 -30.00 5.00 0.63
C ASP A 136 -29.83 4.20 -0.68
N PRO A 137 -30.95 3.72 -1.25
CA PRO A 137 -30.91 2.90 -2.46
C PRO A 137 -30.36 3.63 -3.70
N SER A 138 -30.43 4.97 -3.73
CA SER A 138 -29.99 5.78 -4.88
C SER A 138 -28.47 5.73 -5.08
N ILE A 139 -27.72 5.49 -4.00
CA ILE A 139 -26.26 5.38 -3.97
C ILE A 139 -25.76 4.00 -3.51
N GLY A 140 -26.70 3.09 -3.19
CA GLY A 140 -26.41 1.74 -2.72
C GLY A 140 -25.81 1.67 -1.32
N LEU A 141 -26.04 2.70 -0.47
CA LEU A 141 -25.51 2.75 0.89
C LEU A 141 -26.38 1.93 1.86
N ILE A 142 -25.72 1.14 2.70
CA ILE A 142 -26.30 0.43 3.85
C ILE A 142 -25.45 0.77 5.06
N ASP A 143 -26.07 1.37 6.08
CA ASP A 143 -25.42 1.84 7.30
C ASP A 143 -26.20 1.36 8.53
N CYS A 144 -25.57 0.54 9.34
CA CYS A 144 -26.16 0.01 10.57
C CYS A 144 -25.73 0.82 11.81
N GLY A 145 -25.34 2.07 11.65
CA GLY A 145 -24.99 2.98 12.75
C GLY A 145 -26.12 3.20 13.77
N ASN A 146 -27.36 2.89 13.37
CA ASN A 146 -28.53 2.87 14.27
C ASN A 146 -28.62 1.62 15.16
N TRP A 147 -27.68 0.66 15.08
CA TRP A 147 -27.64 -0.47 16.01
C TRP A 147 -27.15 -0.01 17.38
N ALA A 148 -27.66 -0.63 18.44
CA ALA A 148 -27.19 -0.40 19.79
C ALA A 148 -25.94 -1.27 20.08
N ASP A 149 -25.06 -0.75 20.93
CA ASP A 149 -23.89 -1.51 21.39
C ASP A 149 -24.35 -2.70 22.24
N SER A 150 -23.63 -3.77 22.13
CA SER A 150 -23.96 -5.06 22.74
C SER A 150 -22.89 -5.47 23.76
N VAL A 151 -21.64 -5.16 23.45
CA VAL A 151 -20.47 -5.52 24.25
C VAL A 151 -19.46 -4.40 24.13
N ASP A 152 -18.93 -3.97 25.25
CA ASP A 152 -17.80 -3.06 25.34
C ASP A 152 -16.58 -3.84 25.85
N TRP A 153 -15.42 -3.54 25.28
CA TRP A 153 -14.14 -4.08 25.72
C TRP A 153 -13.15 -2.94 25.96
N VAL A 154 -12.80 -2.74 27.24
CA VAL A 154 -11.73 -1.80 27.58
C VAL A 154 -10.40 -2.49 27.25
N VAL A 155 -9.69 -1.94 26.27
CA VAL A 155 -8.41 -2.51 25.82
C VAL A 155 -7.37 -2.32 26.94
N PRO A 156 -6.79 -3.40 27.49
CA PRO A 156 -5.75 -3.25 28.51
C PRO A 156 -4.59 -2.38 28.02
N THR A 157 -4.05 -1.55 28.89
CA THR A 157 -2.96 -0.61 28.54
C THR A 157 -1.64 -1.29 28.19
N ASP A 158 -1.48 -2.56 28.56
CA ASP A 158 -0.34 -3.42 28.25
C ASP A 158 -0.57 -4.31 27.02
N THR A 159 -1.71 -4.17 26.34
CA THR A 159 -1.99 -4.91 25.10
C THR A 159 -0.98 -4.53 24.02
N VAL A 160 -0.37 -5.54 23.40
CA VAL A 160 0.55 -5.33 22.27
C VAL A 160 -0.26 -5.03 21.00
N SER A 161 0.10 -3.96 20.30
CA SER A 161 -0.52 -3.56 19.03
C SER A 161 -0.58 -4.73 18.04
N GLY A 162 -1.64 -4.81 17.25
CA GLY A 162 -1.86 -5.93 16.33
C GLY A 162 -3.22 -5.91 15.65
N VAL A 163 -3.44 -6.87 14.76
CA VAL A 163 -4.75 -7.18 14.20
C VAL A 163 -5.45 -8.18 15.10
N PHE A 164 -6.72 -7.94 15.40
CA PHE A 164 -7.51 -8.71 16.34
C PHE A 164 -8.79 -9.25 15.70
N LEU A 165 -9.28 -10.36 16.26
CA LEU A 165 -10.60 -10.92 15.98
C LEU A 165 -11.41 -11.04 17.26
N ALA A 166 -12.58 -10.42 17.31
CA ALA A 166 -13.59 -10.72 18.31
C ALA A 166 -14.50 -11.82 17.77
N LYS A 167 -14.30 -13.05 18.25
CA LYS A 167 -15.11 -14.21 17.90
C LYS A 167 -16.34 -14.29 18.79
N ILE A 168 -17.52 -14.17 18.21
CA ILE A 168 -18.81 -14.27 18.90
C ILE A 168 -19.23 -15.73 18.89
N VAL A 169 -19.39 -16.35 20.05
CA VAL A 169 -19.72 -17.77 20.22
C VAL A 169 -21.05 -17.90 20.95
N ARG A 170 -22.02 -18.57 20.33
CA ARG A 170 -23.32 -18.87 20.98
C ARG A 170 -23.17 -19.87 22.10
N GLU A 171 -23.92 -19.66 23.20
CA GLU A 171 -23.97 -20.51 24.40
C GLU A 171 -25.39 -20.98 24.74
N ASP A 172 -26.35 -20.79 23.84
CA ASP A 172 -27.76 -21.10 24.04
C ASP A 172 -28.17 -22.50 23.50
N GLY A 173 -27.20 -23.39 23.32
CA GLY A 173 -27.41 -24.74 22.79
C GLY A 173 -27.54 -24.81 21.26
N THR A 174 -27.45 -23.69 20.57
CA THR A 174 -27.40 -23.62 19.11
C THR A 174 -25.96 -23.36 18.66
N ASN A 175 -25.44 -24.19 17.77
CA ASN A 175 -24.12 -23.93 17.18
C ASN A 175 -24.18 -22.67 16.31
N GLY A 176 -23.15 -21.83 16.42
CA GLY A 176 -23.01 -20.64 15.60
C GLY A 176 -21.86 -19.76 16.11
N ALA A 177 -21.16 -19.15 15.19
CA ALA A 177 -20.11 -18.19 15.47
C ALA A 177 -20.03 -17.11 14.40
N GLY A 178 -19.74 -15.87 14.83
CA GLY A 178 -19.41 -14.75 13.97
C GLY A 178 -18.07 -14.18 14.35
N GLN A 179 -17.56 -13.23 13.58
CA GLN A 179 -16.31 -12.56 13.88
C GLN A 179 -16.38 -11.08 13.51
N ILE A 180 -15.66 -10.28 14.27
CA ILE A 180 -15.43 -8.85 14.03
C ILE A 180 -13.93 -8.66 13.99
N VAL A 181 -13.38 -8.08 12.93
CA VAL A 181 -11.97 -7.70 12.83
C VAL A 181 -11.79 -6.27 13.32
N PHE A 182 -10.68 -6.00 13.98
CA PHE A 182 -10.27 -4.66 14.40
C PHE A 182 -8.77 -4.59 14.65
N VAL A 183 -8.23 -3.39 14.79
CA VAL A 183 -6.81 -3.14 15.05
C VAL A 183 -6.64 -2.52 16.44
N VAL A 184 -5.77 -3.05 17.27
CA VAL A 184 -5.31 -2.35 18.47
C VAL A 184 -4.05 -1.57 18.12
N ARG A 185 -4.14 -0.25 18.23
CA ARG A 185 -3.03 0.68 17.95
C ARG A 185 -2.18 0.93 19.20
N ASP A 186 -0.97 1.43 18.96
CA ASP A 186 -0.07 1.98 19.96
C ASP A 186 0.54 3.27 19.42
N ASP A 187 -0.27 4.34 19.41
CA ASP A 187 0.07 5.63 18.80
C ASP A 187 1.22 6.34 19.54
N ASP A 188 1.47 5.97 20.79
CA ASP A 188 2.55 6.54 21.62
C ASP A 188 3.92 5.92 21.32
N ARG A 189 3.98 4.82 20.54
CA ARG A 189 5.19 4.07 20.31
C ARG A 189 5.74 4.25 18.91
N ALA A 190 6.97 4.73 18.80
CA ALA A 190 7.74 4.75 17.56
C ALA A 190 8.41 3.39 17.33
N SER A 191 7.66 2.39 16.83
CA SER A 191 8.22 1.11 16.39
C SER A 191 9.10 1.29 15.14
N ALA A 192 9.89 0.27 14.80
CA ALA A 192 10.67 0.33 13.57
C ALA A 192 9.78 0.33 12.31
N VAL A 193 8.68 -0.43 12.34
CA VAL A 193 7.73 -0.57 11.22
C VAL A 193 6.33 -0.24 11.70
N LEU A 194 5.65 0.70 11.03
CA LEU A 194 4.21 0.87 11.10
C LEU A 194 3.57 0.05 9.98
N VAL A 195 2.68 -0.87 10.32
CA VAL A 195 2.00 -1.77 9.38
C VAL A 195 0.54 -1.36 9.24
N MET A 196 0.09 -1.09 8.01
CA MET A 196 -1.28 -0.70 7.72
C MET A 196 -2.07 -1.86 7.11
N THR A 197 -3.34 -2.01 7.53
CA THR A 197 -4.30 -2.93 6.92
C THR A 197 -4.99 -2.30 5.72
N SER A 198 -5.42 -3.11 4.76
CA SER A 198 -6.16 -2.64 3.57
C SER A 198 -7.68 -2.64 3.78
N ASP A 199 -8.13 -2.11 4.91
CA ASP A 199 -9.54 -2.17 5.34
C ASP A 199 -10.50 -1.40 4.42
N GLU A 200 -10.04 -0.36 3.72
CA GLU A 200 -10.85 0.31 2.69
C GLU A 200 -11.20 -0.66 1.55
N THR A 201 -10.25 -1.51 1.16
CA THR A 201 -10.48 -2.57 0.18
C THR A 201 -11.43 -3.63 0.75
N TRP A 202 -11.28 -4.03 2.03
CA TRP A 202 -12.24 -4.97 2.63
C TRP A 202 -13.66 -4.44 2.57
N GLU A 203 -13.88 -3.17 2.92
CA GLU A 203 -15.20 -2.55 2.89
C GLU A 203 -15.71 -2.32 1.46
N ALA A 204 -14.83 -2.03 0.51
CA ALA A 204 -15.19 -1.89 -0.90
C ALA A 204 -15.80 -3.17 -1.48
N TYR A 205 -15.32 -4.33 -1.05
CA TYR A 205 -15.83 -5.65 -1.45
C TYR A 205 -16.91 -6.22 -0.53
N ASN A 206 -17.13 -5.63 0.65
CA ASN A 206 -18.11 -6.10 1.62
C ASN A 206 -19.53 -6.12 1.05
N GLY A 207 -20.09 -7.32 0.89
CA GLY A 207 -21.41 -7.55 0.30
C GLY A 207 -22.59 -7.52 1.28
N TYR A 208 -22.41 -7.08 2.54
CA TYR A 208 -23.49 -7.05 3.52
C TYR A 208 -24.67 -6.21 3.05
N GLY A 209 -25.88 -6.79 3.17
CA GLY A 209 -27.11 -6.15 2.72
C GLY A 209 -27.32 -6.17 1.20
N GLY A 210 -26.41 -6.79 0.42
CA GLY A 210 -26.55 -7.00 -1.02
C GLY A 210 -25.86 -5.94 -1.89
N THR A 211 -25.18 -4.95 -1.29
CA THR A 211 -24.46 -3.90 -2.03
C THR A 211 -23.00 -3.77 -1.61
N SER A 212 -22.15 -3.43 -2.57
CA SER A 212 -20.72 -3.09 -2.38
C SER A 212 -20.29 -2.12 -3.49
N LEU A 213 -19.03 -1.68 -3.52
CA LEU A 213 -18.53 -0.89 -4.64
C LEU A 213 -18.39 -1.69 -5.96
N TYR A 214 -18.70 -2.98 -5.94
CA TYR A 214 -18.70 -3.87 -7.11
C TYR A 214 -20.07 -4.47 -7.41
N LYS A 215 -20.97 -4.50 -6.43
CA LYS A 215 -22.28 -5.12 -6.55
C LYS A 215 -23.36 -4.18 -6.02
N GLY A 216 -24.49 -4.14 -6.70
CA GLY A 216 -25.66 -3.35 -6.28
C GLY A 216 -26.97 -4.02 -6.62
N THR A 217 -28.06 -3.41 -6.16
CA THR A 217 -29.41 -3.78 -6.54
C THR A 217 -29.74 -3.16 -7.91
N THR A 218 -30.88 -3.56 -8.51
CA THR A 218 -31.39 -3.00 -9.77
C THR A 218 -31.69 -1.50 -9.70
N THR A 219 -31.80 -0.94 -8.51
CA THR A 219 -32.05 0.50 -8.27
C THR A 219 -30.77 1.32 -8.14
N ALA A 220 -29.62 0.68 -7.85
CA ALA A 220 -28.33 1.38 -7.83
C ALA A 220 -27.88 1.67 -9.26
N PRO A 221 -27.56 2.92 -9.62
CA PRO A 221 -27.04 3.26 -10.93
C PRO A 221 -25.83 2.38 -11.26
N ARG A 222 -25.78 1.84 -12.49
CA ARG A 222 -24.69 0.96 -12.97
C ARG A 222 -24.50 -0.35 -12.17
N GLY A 223 -25.48 -0.81 -11.40
CA GLY A 223 -25.45 -2.12 -10.75
C GLY A 223 -24.45 -2.27 -9.60
N ARG A 224 -24.01 -1.16 -8.98
CA ARG A 224 -23.12 -1.16 -7.81
C ARG A 224 -23.44 -0.01 -6.85
N GLY A 225 -23.00 -0.13 -5.60
CA GLY A 225 -22.98 1.00 -4.66
C GLY A 225 -21.89 2.02 -5.03
N TYR A 226 -22.09 3.26 -4.63
CA TYR A 226 -21.09 4.34 -4.71
C TYR A 226 -20.51 4.68 -3.34
N LYS A 227 -21.19 4.24 -2.27
CA LYS A 227 -20.79 4.45 -0.90
C LYS A 227 -20.93 3.16 -0.12
N VAL A 228 -20.01 2.91 0.79
CA VAL A 228 -20.06 1.79 1.73
C VAL A 228 -19.81 2.30 3.15
N SER A 229 -20.48 1.68 4.13
CA SER A 229 -20.36 2.08 5.52
C SER A 229 -19.51 1.08 6.30
N TYR A 230 -18.65 1.60 7.17
CA TYR A 230 -17.94 0.83 8.20
C TYR A 230 -18.86 0.42 9.36
N ASN A 231 -20.04 0.99 9.45
CA ASN A 231 -21.08 0.58 10.40
C ASN A 231 -21.90 -0.57 9.84
N ARG A 232 -21.27 -1.68 9.48
CA ARG A 232 -21.99 -2.89 9.02
C ARG A 232 -21.12 -4.12 9.19
N PRO A 233 -21.72 -5.30 9.42
CA PRO A 233 -20.96 -6.54 9.51
C PRO A 233 -20.12 -6.79 8.24
N LEU A 234 -18.88 -7.19 8.42
CA LEU A 234 -18.00 -7.60 7.33
C LEU A 234 -18.34 -9.03 6.92
N VAL A 235 -18.80 -9.24 5.68
CA VAL A 235 -19.18 -10.56 5.18
C VAL A 235 -18.51 -10.86 3.84
N GLY A 236 -17.80 -11.98 3.76
CA GLY A 236 -17.16 -12.46 2.54
C GLY A 236 -15.88 -11.71 2.12
N SER A 237 -15.49 -10.66 2.82
CA SER A 237 -14.35 -9.82 2.46
C SER A 237 -13.12 -9.99 3.37
N LEU A 238 -13.24 -10.74 4.46
CA LEU A 238 -12.08 -11.17 5.26
C LEU A 238 -11.16 -12.12 4.50
N ASP A 239 -11.59 -12.59 3.33
CA ASP A 239 -10.71 -13.31 2.42
C ASP A 239 -9.47 -12.47 2.06
N GLY A 240 -9.61 -11.14 1.91
CA GLY A 240 -8.49 -10.22 1.68
C GLY A 240 -7.46 -10.25 2.80
N LEU A 241 -7.91 -10.13 4.06
CA LEU A 241 -7.04 -10.22 5.24
C LEU A 241 -6.29 -11.57 5.26
N PHE A 242 -6.98 -12.68 5.13
CA PHE A 242 -6.36 -14.00 5.23
C PHE A 242 -5.56 -14.40 3.99
N ASP A 243 -5.91 -13.88 2.81
CA ASP A 243 -5.20 -14.19 1.57
C ASP A 243 -3.85 -13.45 1.49
N SER A 244 -3.83 -12.14 1.67
CA SER A 244 -2.64 -11.33 1.37
C SER A 244 -1.96 -10.71 2.59
N GLU A 245 -2.68 -10.42 3.69
CA GLU A 245 -2.13 -9.68 4.82
C GLU A 245 -1.66 -10.58 5.96
N TYR A 246 -2.46 -11.57 6.31
CA TYR A 246 -2.16 -12.47 7.43
C TYR A 246 -0.83 -13.24 7.28
N PRO A 247 -0.45 -13.77 6.09
CA PRO A 247 0.86 -14.40 5.94
C PRO A 247 2.02 -13.41 6.12
N MET A 248 1.88 -12.14 5.73
CA MET A 248 2.87 -11.08 6.00
C MET A 248 2.98 -10.81 7.49
N LEU A 249 1.85 -10.59 8.17
CA LEU A 249 1.78 -10.37 9.61
C LEU A 249 2.47 -11.52 10.36
N ARG A 250 2.15 -12.78 10.03
CA ARG A 250 2.77 -13.96 10.65
C ARG A 250 4.27 -13.99 10.46
N TRP A 251 4.75 -13.69 9.25
CA TRP A 251 6.18 -13.70 8.94
C TRP A 251 6.93 -12.59 9.67
N LEU A 252 6.39 -11.37 9.73
CA LEU A 252 6.98 -10.26 10.48
C LEU A 252 7.12 -10.62 11.96
N GLU A 253 6.06 -11.14 12.57
CA GLU A 253 6.02 -11.48 13.99
C GLU A 253 6.85 -12.73 14.32
N ARG A 254 6.90 -13.72 13.42
CA ARG A 254 7.79 -14.89 13.56
C ARG A 254 9.25 -14.48 13.67
N ASN A 255 9.65 -13.50 12.88
CA ASN A 255 11.02 -13.00 12.84
C ASN A 255 11.28 -11.92 13.91
N GLY A 256 10.27 -11.53 14.70
CA GLY A 256 10.41 -10.55 15.78
C GLY A 256 10.77 -9.15 15.27
N TYR A 257 10.20 -8.73 14.17
CA TYR A 257 10.32 -7.34 13.73
C TYR A 257 9.56 -6.42 14.69
N ASP A 258 10.15 -5.30 15.03
CA ASP A 258 9.56 -4.28 15.88
C ASP A 258 8.44 -3.55 15.14
N THR A 259 7.19 -4.01 15.32
CA THR A 259 6.00 -3.55 14.59
C THR A 259 4.96 -2.93 15.51
N THR A 260 4.25 -1.92 15.00
CA THR A 260 2.92 -1.50 15.44
C THR A 260 1.97 -1.49 14.23
N TYR A 261 0.67 -1.52 14.49
CA TYR A 261 -0.34 -1.66 13.46
C TYR A 261 -1.32 -0.49 13.49
N THR A 262 -1.78 -0.10 12.30
CA THR A 262 -2.85 0.89 12.10
C THR A 262 -3.81 0.41 11.01
N SER A 263 -5.02 0.96 10.98
CA SER A 263 -5.95 0.77 9.87
C SER A 263 -5.86 1.91 8.86
N GLY A 264 -6.33 1.70 7.63
CA GLY A 264 -6.41 2.74 6.61
C GLY A 264 -7.28 3.92 7.08
N VAL A 265 -8.46 3.64 7.67
CA VAL A 265 -9.32 4.70 8.20
C VAL A 265 -8.65 5.51 9.32
N ASP A 266 -7.86 4.90 10.20
CA ASP A 266 -7.12 5.62 11.24
C ASP A 266 -5.95 6.41 10.65
N PHE A 267 -5.28 5.86 9.63
CA PHE A 267 -4.23 6.57 8.90
C PHE A 267 -4.80 7.77 8.12
N SER A 268 -5.99 7.63 7.52
CA SER A 268 -6.72 8.76 6.93
C SER A 268 -6.98 9.90 7.91
N GLN A 269 -7.26 9.58 9.17
CA GLN A 269 -7.54 10.57 10.22
C GLN A 269 -6.24 11.23 10.74
N ASN A 270 -5.17 10.46 10.84
CA ASN A 270 -3.88 10.93 11.37
C ASN A 270 -2.70 10.40 10.55
N PRO A 271 -2.45 10.92 9.33
CA PRO A 271 -1.36 10.45 8.49
C PRO A 271 0.03 10.78 9.03
N GLN A 272 0.13 11.70 10.02
CA GLN A 272 1.41 12.06 10.64
C GLN A 272 1.99 10.93 11.50
N GLN A 273 1.20 9.93 11.89
CA GLN A 273 1.68 8.79 12.67
C GLN A 273 2.86 8.06 12.00
N ALA A 274 2.91 8.04 10.65
CA ALA A 274 4.01 7.41 9.91
C ALA A 274 5.39 8.04 10.21
N LEU A 275 5.46 9.33 10.56
CA LEU A 275 6.71 10.05 10.72
C LEU A 275 7.57 9.58 11.91
N GLY A 276 6.99 8.83 12.85
CA GLY A 276 7.71 8.26 13.99
C GLY A 276 8.49 6.97 13.67
N HIS A 277 8.31 6.39 12.50
CA HIS A 277 8.78 5.05 12.12
C HIS A 277 9.91 5.11 11.09
N ARG A 278 10.63 4.00 10.90
CA ARG A 278 11.63 3.86 9.81
C ARG A 278 10.99 3.40 8.51
N VAL A 279 9.96 2.57 8.63
CA VAL A 279 9.23 1.99 7.49
C VAL A 279 7.74 2.14 7.74
N MET A 280 7.02 2.64 6.75
CA MET A 280 5.58 2.50 6.60
C MET A 280 5.32 1.37 5.62
N MET A 281 4.61 0.32 6.06
CA MET A 281 4.33 -0.87 5.28
C MET A 281 2.84 -1.02 5.01
N LEU A 282 2.46 -1.06 3.74
CA LEU A 282 1.14 -1.47 3.28
C LEU A 282 1.22 -2.97 2.99
N MET A 283 0.66 -3.79 3.88
CA MET A 283 0.89 -5.24 3.83
C MET A 283 -0.02 -5.99 2.88
N GLY A 284 -1.11 -5.37 2.43
CA GLY A 284 -2.17 -5.99 1.64
C GLY A 284 -2.42 -5.35 0.29
N HIS A 285 -3.66 -5.48 -0.17
CA HIS A 285 -4.18 -4.95 -1.41
C HIS A 285 -4.88 -3.61 -1.17
N ASP A 286 -4.10 -2.52 -1.11
CA ASP A 286 -4.60 -1.17 -0.83
C ASP A 286 -5.08 -0.49 -2.12
N GLU A 287 -6.11 -1.07 -2.76
CA GLU A 287 -6.71 -0.60 -4.01
C GLU A 287 -7.38 0.78 -3.85
N TYR A 288 -7.91 1.03 -2.66
CA TYR A 288 -8.67 2.24 -2.30
C TYR A 288 -7.85 3.05 -1.31
N ILE A 289 -7.73 4.36 -1.57
CA ILE A 289 -6.99 5.25 -0.69
C ILE A 289 -7.54 6.67 -0.78
N SER A 290 -7.65 7.35 0.35
CA SER A 290 -8.04 8.75 0.42
C SER A 290 -6.89 9.69 0.06
N ARG A 291 -7.23 10.96 -0.20
CA ARG A 291 -6.21 11.99 -0.40
C ARG A 291 -5.33 12.16 0.84
N SER A 292 -5.92 12.15 2.03
CA SER A 292 -5.18 12.30 3.29
C SER A 292 -4.11 11.22 3.47
N GLU A 293 -4.43 9.97 3.15
CA GLU A 293 -3.48 8.86 3.21
C GLU A 293 -2.37 9.02 2.18
N ARG A 294 -2.73 9.31 0.91
CA ARG A 294 -1.73 9.51 -0.14
C ARG A 294 -0.77 10.64 0.20
N ASP A 295 -1.29 11.80 0.63
CA ASP A 295 -0.49 12.94 1.06
C ASP A 295 0.39 12.58 2.27
N GLY A 296 -0.13 11.77 3.20
CA GLY A 296 0.62 11.24 4.34
C GLY A 296 1.77 10.32 3.94
N LEU A 297 1.56 9.42 2.99
CA LEU A 297 2.62 8.56 2.43
C LEU A 297 3.69 9.38 1.70
N VAL A 298 3.29 10.39 0.93
CA VAL A 298 4.23 11.32 0.29
C VAL A 298 5.04 12.07 1.34
N ALA A 299 4.39 12.61 2.37
CA ALA A 299 5.07 13.32 3.45
C ALA A 299 6.03 12.41 4.23
N ALA A 300 5.65 11.16 4.50
CA ALA A 300 6.50 10.17 5.15
C ALA A 300 7.75 9.87 4.31
N ARG A 301 7.59 9.57 3.01
CA ARG A 301 8.72 9.40 2.07
C ARG A 301 9.64 10.62 2.05
N ASP A 302 9.07 11.81 1.94
CA ASP A 302 9.84 13.06 1.83
C ASP A 302 10.54 13.45 3.15
N ALA A 303 10.06 12.91 4.27
CA ALA A 303 10.70 12.99 5.58
C ALA A 303 11.76 11.89 5.83
N GLY A 304 11.99 10.96 4.89
CA GLY A 304 12.98 9.89 5.01
C GLY A 304 12.44 8.57 5.55
N VAL A 305 11.13 8.44 5.74
CA VAL A 305 10.51 7.14 6.09
C VAL A 305 10.40 6.29 4.83
N SER A 306 10.99 5.09 4.85
CA SER A 306 10.90 4.15 3.74
C SER A 306 9.47 3.63 3.58
N LEU A 307 9.05 3.39 2.34
CA LEU A 307 7.73 2.84 2.04
C LEU A 307 7.85 1.43 1.46
N ALA A 308 7.08 0.48 2.00
CA ALA A 308 7.05 -0.90 1.52
C ALA A 308 5.62 -1.27 1.09
N PHE A 309 5.39 -1.28 -0.22
CA PHE A 309 4.13 -1.73 -0.82
C PHE A 309 4.22 -3.23 -1.10
N MET A 310 3.64 -4.05 -0.23
CA MET A 310 3.81 -5.50 -0.26
C MET A 310 2.73 -6.24 -1.05
N GLY A 311 1.80 -5.51 -1.65
CA GLY A 311 0.74 -6.02 -2.50
C GLY A 311 0.83 -5.53 -3.95
N GLY A 312 -0.22 -5.75 -4.73
CA GLY A 312 -0.41 -5.21 -6.08
C GLY A 312 -1.69 -4.39 -6.17
N ASN A 313 -1.86 -3.68 -7.30
CA ASN A 313 -2.96 -2.74 -7.53
C ASN A 313 -3.10 -1.72 -6.39
N GLN A 314 -1.96 -1.14 -6.02
CA GLN A 314 -1.86 -0.18 -4.92
C GLN A 314 -2.34 1.20 -5.36
N LEU A 315 -3.08 1.92 -4.47
CA LEU A 315 -3.44 3.33 -4.67
C LEU A 315 -4.24 3.61 -5.97
N TYR A 316 -5.07 2.68 -6.41
CA TYR A 316 -5.75 2.77 -7.70
C TYR A 316 -6.96 3.71 -7.69
N TRP A 317 -7.85 3.57 -6.67
CA TRP A 317 -9.04 4.37 -6.52
C TRP A 317 -8.84 5.47 -5.46
N LYS A 318 -9.02 6.73 -5.87
CA LYS A 318 -9.18 7.86 -4.96
C LYS A 318 -10.53 7.76 -4.27
N THR A 319 -10.52 7.78 -2.95
CA THR A 319 -11.70 7.75 -2.07
C THR A 319 -11.89 9.10 -1.34
N ARG A 320 -13.03 9.20 -0.66
CA ARG A 320 -13.38 10.30 0.23
C ARG A 320 -14.16 9.75 1.41
N TRP A 321 -13.95 10.34 2.56
CA TRP A 321 -14.72 10.02 3.77
C TRP A 321 -15.91 10.95 3.95
N GLU A 322 -17.04 10.37 4.38
CA GLU A 322 -18.22 11.07 4.84
C GLU A 322 -18.67 10.54 6.21
N THR A 323 -19.57 11.27 6.86
CA THR A 323 -20.19 10.84 8.11
C THR A 323 -21.16 9.69 7.89
N SER A 324 -21.43 8.92 8.95
CA SER A 324 -22.57 8.01 8.99
C SER A 324 -23.89 8.74 8.70
N ILE A 325 -24.84 8.06 8.09
CA ILE A 325 -26.21 8.57 7.92
C ILE A 325 -27.11 8.31 9.17
N SER A 326 -26.54 7.72 10.22
CA SER A 326 -27.22 7.60 11.52
C SER A 326 -27.30 8.96 12.23
N ALA A 327 -28.16 9.05 13.23
CA ALA A 327 -28.47 10.32 13.90
C ALA A 327 -27.28 10.97 14.62
N ASP A 328 -26.26 10.20 14.96
CA ASP A 328 -25.01 10.67 15.60
C ASP A 328 -24.02 11.28 14.61
N HIS A 329 -24.19 11.03 13.29
CA HIS A 329 -23.33 11.55 12.23
C HIS A 329 -21.83 11.33 12.50
N THR A 330 -21.47 10.18 13.07
CA THR A 330 -20.06 9.84 13.36
C THR A 330 -19.20 10.00 12.11
N PRO A 331 -18.08 10.76 12.16
CA PRO A 331 -17.23 10.99 11.00
C PRO A 331 -16.45 9.72 10.62
N PHE A 332 -15.89 9.69 9.40
CA PHE A 332 -15.08 8.57 8.88
C PHE A 332 -15.76 7.20 8.94
N ARG A 333 -17.10 7.17 8.77
CA ARG A 333 -17.85 5.90 8.75
C ARG A 333 -18.38 5.53 7.38
N THR A 334 -18.34 6.44 6.41
CA THR A 334 -18.79 6.19 5.04
C THR A 334 -17.66 6.44 4.06
N LEU A 335 -17.19 5.37 3.43
CA LEU A 335 -16.22 5.40 2.35
C LEU A 335 -16.94 5.65 1.02
N VAL A 336 -16.51 6.66 0.28
CA VAL A 336 -17.13 7.09 -0.97
C VAL A 336 -16.19 6.80 -2.14
N CYS A 337 -16.69 6.09 -3.17
CA CYS A 337 -16.00 5.91 -4.43
C CYS A 337 -16.98 5.74 -5.59
N TYR A 338 -17.19 6.82 -6.34
CA TYR A 338 -18.01 6.81 -7.55
C TYR A 338 -17.32 6.14 -8.74
N LYS A 339 -16.02 5.81 -8.60
CA LYS A 339 -15.18 5.22 -9.66
C LYS A 339 -15.22 6.04 -10.94
N GLU A 340 -15.09 7.35 -10.81
CA GLU A 340 -15.05 8.24 -11.96
C GLU A 340 -13.75 8.10 -12.76
N SER A 341 -13.86 8.37 -14.05
CA SER A 341 -12.77 8.41 -15.01
C SER A 341 -13.18 9.30 -16.17
N LYS A 342 -12.26 9.62 -17.07
CA LYS A 342 -12.53 10.43 -18.27
C LYS A 342 -13.76 9.97 -19.06
N GLY A 343 -14.05 8.67 -19.07
CA GLY A 343 -15.22 8.10 -19.73
C GLY A 343 -16.49 8.03 -18.86
N ILE A 344 -16.38 8.35 -17.57
CA ILE A 344 -17.46 8.24 -16.57
C ILE A 344 -17.29 9.41 -15.60
N ALA A 345 -17.69 10.58 -15.99
CA ALA A 345 -17.56 11.81 -15.19
C ALA A 345 -18.94 12.38 -14.81
N GLY A 346 -18.97 13.14 -13.71
CA GLY A 346 -20.17 13.86 -13.24
C GLY A 346 -21.19 12.99 -12.55
N LEU A 347 -20.81 11.83 -12.00
CA LEU A 347 -21.65 11.00 -11.16
C LEU A 347 -21.61 11.44 -9.71
N ASP A 348 -20.44 11.83 -9.22
CA ASP A 348 -20.22 12.31 -7.87
C ASP A 348 -20.83 13.72 -7.73
N PRO A 349 -21.82 13.93 -6.85
CA PRO A 349 -22.40 15.26 -6.64
C PRO A 349 -21.47 16.23 -5.91
N SER A 350 -20.37 15.73 -5.33
CA SER A 350 -19.35 16.53 -4.66
C SER A 350 -18.43 17.21 -5.67
N PRO A 351 -17.90 18.40 -5.39
CA PRO A 351 -16.81 18.98 -6.17
C PRO A 351 -15.49 18.21 -6.00
N ILE A 352 -15.40 17.34 -5.00
CA ILE A 352 -14.23 16.46 -4.75
C ILE A 352 -14.59 15.08 -5.32
N TRP A 353 -14.20 14.82 -6.56
CA TRP A 353 -14.49 13.54 -7.20
C TRP A 353 -13.73 12.38 -6.57
N THR A 354 -14.33 11.21 -6.70
CA THR A 354 -13.74 9.93 -6.32
C THR A 354 -13.66 9.02 -7.55
N GLY A 355 -12.46 8.52 -7.85
CA GLY A 355 -12.21 7.79 -9.09
C GLY A 355 -10.73 7.44 -9.27
N LEU A 356 -10.26 7.40 -10.52
CA LEU A 356 -8.88 7.04 -10.81
C LEU A 356 -7.89 8.15 -10.45
N TRP A 357 -6.87 7.85 -9.64
CA TRP A 357 -5.77 8.77 -9.38
C TRP A 357 -5.01 9.19 -10.65
N ARG A 358 -4.85 8.27 -11.61
CA ARG A 358 -4.12 8.51 -12.87
C ARG A 358 -4.89 9.37 -13.88
N ASP A 359 -6.15 9.69 -13.63
CA ASP A 359 -6.98 10.44 -14.58
C ASP A 359 -6.84 11.95 -14.37
N GLY A 360 -6.29 12.64 -15.38
CA GLY A 360 -6.10 14.10 -15.36
C GLY A 360 -7.38 14.93 -15.34
N SER A 361 -8.56 14.30 -15.48
CA SER A 361 -9.86 14.96 -15.36
C SER A 361 -10.46 14.90 -13.95
N THR A 362 -9.77 14.29 -13.00
CA THR A 362 -10.20 14.20 -11.59
C THR A 362 -10.33 15.60 -10.98
N SER A 363 -11.35 15.81 -10.15
CA SER A 363 -11.62 17.08 -9.45
C SER A 363 -11.45 16.91 -7.92
N PRO A 364 -10.80 17.84 -7.23
CA PRO A 364 -10.21 19.08 -7.76
C PRO A 364 -9.05 18.77 -8.73
N PRO A 365 -8.70 19.69 -9.64
CA PRO A 365 -7.67 19.44 -10.66
C PRO A 365 -6.32 19.04 -10.11
N GLU A 366 -5.98 19.46 -8.89
CA GLU A 366 -4.73 19.14 -8.20
C GLU A 366 -4.59 17.64 -7.88
N ASP A 367 -5.71 16.93 -7.80
CA ASP A 367 -5.74 15.49 -7.57
C ASP A 367 -5.64 14.69 -8.87
N GLY A 368 -5.90 15.33 -10.01
CA GLY A 368 -5.89 14.68 -11.30
C GLY A 368 -4.49 14.48 -11.87
N GLY A 369 -4.30 13.36 -12.59
CA GLY A 369 -3.03 13.08 -13.24
C GLY A 369 -1.91 12.74 -12.27
N GLN A 370 -2.23 12.18 -11.11
CA GLN A 370 -1.28 11.64 -10.13
C GLN A 370 -1.28 10.11 -10.21
N PRO A 371 -0.68 9.50 -11.24
CA PRO A 371 -0.69 8.05 -11.37
C PRO A 371 0.04 7.39 -10.19
N GLU A 372 -0.34 6.17 -9.90
CA GLU A 372 0.12 5.41 -8.74
C GLU A 372 1.64 5.28 -8.72
N ASN A 373 2.24 5.02 -9.90
CA ASN A 373 3.68 4.83 -10.02
C ASN A 373 4.51 6.06 -9.66
N SER A 374 3.92 7.26 -9.62
CA SER A 374 4.64 8.45 -9.16
C SER A 374 5.06 8.38 -7.69
N LEU A 375 4.43 7.49 -6.91
CA LEU A 375 4.77 7.20 -5.52
C LEU A 375 5.20 5.74 -5.34
N VAL A 376 4.42 4.79 -5.85
CA VAL A 376 4.64 3.36 -5.65
C VAL A 376 5.81 2.82 -6.48
N GLY A 377 6.09 3.43 -7.64
CA GLY A 377 7.08 2.94 -8.62
C GLY A 377 6.47 2.04 -9.69
N THR A 378 5.39 1.33 -9.37
CA THR A 378 4.60 0.53 -10.30
C THR A 378 3.16 1.01 -10.34
N MET A 379 2.41 0.59 -11.34
CA MET A 379 0.99 0.90 -11.40
C MET A 379 0.21 -0.28 -11.97
N PHE A 380 -1.01 -0.45 -11.47
CA PHE A 380 -1.89 -1.53 -11.88
C PHE A 380 -2.04 -1.60 -13.40
N GLY A 381 -1.74 -2.77 -13.95
CA GLY A 381 -1.73 -3.03 -15.37
C GLY A 381 -2.50 -4.28 -15.77
N ALA A 382 -2.49 -5.36 -15.01
CA ALA A 382 -2.94 -6.63 -15.52
C ALA A 382 -3.88 -7.40 -14.60
N LEU A 383 -4.85 -8.08 -15.22
CA LEU A 383 -5.80 -9.00 -14.60
C LEU A 383 -5.62 -10.40 -15.16
N ARG A 384 -5.59 -11.40 -14.29
CA ARG A 384 -5.61 -12.81 -14.67
C ARG A 384 -6.43 -13.65 -13.69
N VAL A 385 -7.10 -14.68 -14.20
CA VAL A 385 -7.97 -15.54 -13.40
C VAL A 385 -7.19 -16.65 -12.67
N SER A 386 -6.05 -17.11 -13.19
CA SER A 386 -5.23 -18.17 -12.58
C SER A 386 -3.84 -17.67 -12.23
N GLY A 387 -3.34 -18.07 -11.07
CA GLY A 387 -2.07 -17.64 -10.53
C GLY A 387 -0.86 -17.93 -11.42
N VAL A 388 0.06 -17.02 -11.38
CA VAL A 388 1.37 -17.12 -12.03
C VAL A 388 2.43 -16.94 -10.95
N SER A 389 3.51 -17.70 -11.04
CA SER A 389 4.68 -17.51 -10.20
C SER A 389 5.52 -16.34 -10.71
N ILE A 390 6.06 -15.56 -9.80
CA ILE A 390 7.05 -14.52 -10.16
C ILE A 390 8.31 -15.19 -10.70
N GLN A 391 8.87 -14.64 -11.77
CA GLN A 391 10.09 -15.10 -12.40
C GLN A 391 11.22 -14.10 -12.22
N VAL A 392 12.41 -14.61 -11.93
CA VAL A 392 13.64 -13.81 -11.77
C VAL A 392 14.68 -14.30 -12.77
N PRO A 393 14.82 -13.65 -13.93
CA PRO A 393 15.93 -13.91 -14.86
C PRO A 393 17.30 -13.64 -14.22
N ALA A 394 18.33 -14.39 -14.62
CA ALA A 394 19.70 -14.26 -14.11
C ALA A 394 20.29 -12.84 -14.26
N ALA A 395 19.75 -12.04 -15.17
CA ALA A 395 20.13 -10.63 -15.31
C ALA A 395 19.93 -9.80 -14.03
N TYR A 396 19.06 -10.25 -13.11
CA TYR A 396 18.78 -9.59 -11.83
C TYR A 396 19.46 -10.28 -10.64
N SER A 397 20.13 -11.41 -10.85
CA SER A 397 20.63 -12.28 -9.78
C SER A 397 21.68 -11.62 -8.89
N HIS A 398 22.47 -10.71 -9.46
CA HIS A 398 23.58 -10.03 -8.79
C HIS A 398 23.14 -8.84 -7.92
N LEU A 399 21.88 -8.44 -7.99
CA LEU A 399 21.36 -7.34 -7.17
C LEU A 399 21.31 -7.72 -5.69
N ARG A 400 21.68 -6.78 -4.82
CA ARG A 400 21.73 -6.99 -3.36
C ARG A 400 20.41 -7.45 -2.74
N PHE A 401 19.27 -7.19 -3.39
CA PHE A 401 17.98 -7.70 -2.99
C PHE A 401 17.96 -9.24 -2.90
N TRP A 402 18.65 -9.93 -3.81
CA TRP A 402 18.72 -11.40 -3.86
C TRP A 402 19.92 -11.99 -3.10
N ARG A 403 20.73 -11.17 -2.38
CA ARG A 403 21.87 -11.68 -1.60
C ARG A 403 21.44 -12.77 -0.63
N ASN A 404 22.31 -13.72 -0.37
CA ASN A 404 22.07 -14.86 0.51
C ASN A 404 20.91 -15.79 0.04
N THR A 405 20.54 -15.73 -1.24
CA THR A 405 19.60 -16.67 -1.86
C THR A 405 20.28 -17.50 -2.94
N SER A 406 19.67 -18.61 -3.35
CA SER A 406 20.15 -19.39 -4.50
C SER A 406 20.08 -18.60 -5.82
N ILE A 407 19.29 -17.53 -5.90
CA ILE A 407 19.19 -16.65 -7.06
C ILE A 407 20.54 -15.95 -7.30
N ALA A 408 21.22 -15.51 -6.25
CA ALA A 408 22.51 -14.79 -6.36
C ALA A 408 23.61 -15.56 -7.10
N SER A 409 23.49 -16.87 -7.22
CA SER A 409 24.47 -17.76 -7.87
C SER A 409 23.99 -18.34 -9.21
N MET A 410 22.92 -17.81 -9.82
CA MET A 410 22.41 -18.32 -11.09
C MET A 410 23.39 -18.05 -12.24
N ALA A 411 23.49 -19.02 -13.16
CA ALA A 411 24.26 -18.86 -14.39
C ALA A 411 23.55 -17.94 -15.40
N PRO A 412 24.28 -17.27 -16.29
CA PRO A 412 23.69 -16.49 -17.36
C PRO A 412 22.70 -17.31 -18.20
N GLY A 413 21.49 -16.80 -18.37
CA GLY A 413 20.40 -17.46 -19.10
C GLY A 413 19.42 -18.23 -18.21
N ASP A 414 19.75 -18.48 -16.95
CA ASP A 414 18.83 -19.11 -16.02
C ASP A 414 17.65 -18.19 -15.66
N VAL A 415 16.52 -18.80 -15.27
CA VAL A 415 15.35 -18.11 -14.76
C VAL A 415 14.86 -18.85 -13.50
N ALA A 416 14.91 -18.18 -12.36
CA ALA A 416 14.29 -18.70 -11.15
C ALA A 416 12.78 -18.48 -11.19
N THR A 417 12.00 -19.51 -10.89
CA THR A 417 10.56 -19.42 -10.66
C THR A 417 10.33 -19.47 -9.15
N LEU A 418 9.67 -18.45 -8.59
CA LEU A 418 9.35 -18.36 -7.18
C LEU A 418 8.15 -19.23 -6.82
N ALA A 419 7.71 -19.20 -5.56
CA ALA A 419 6.58 -19.99 -5.08
C ALA A 419 5.34 -19.84 -6.01
N PRO A 420 4.52 -20.90 -6.13
CA PRO A 420 3.33 -20.87 -6.98
C PRO A 420 2.38 -19.73 -6.62
N GLU A 421 1.73 -19.15 -7.63
CA GLU A 421 0.68 -18.16 -7.52
C GLU A 421 1.07 -16.82 -6.87
N THR A 422 2.34 -16.57 -6.62
CA THR A 422 2.84 -15.37 -5.92
C THR A 422 2.60 -14.06 -6.66
N LEU A 423 2.32 -14.11 -7.96
CA LEU A 423 1.91 -12.93 -8.72
C LEU A 423 0.46 -12.51 -8.40
N GLY A 424 -0.42 -13.48 -8.14
CA GLY A 424 -1.84 -13.25 -7.85
C GLY A 424 -2.67 -13.00 -9.10
N TRP A 425 -3.90 -12.52 -8.89
CA TRP A 425 -4.86 -12.26 -9.97
C TRP A 425 -4.81 -10.82 -10.51
N GLU A 426 -4.20 -9.90 -9.78
CA GLU A 426 -3.95 -8.50 -10.14
C GLU A 426 -2.49 -8.17 -9.88
N TRP A 427 -1.88 -7.43 -10.79
CA TRP A 427 -0.47 -7.08 -10.71
C TRP A 427 -0.15 -5.79 -11.43
N ASP A 428 1.00 -5.24 -11.08
CA ASP A 428 1.45 -3.94 -11.54
C ASP A 428 2.58 -4.07 -12.56
N GLU A 429 2.72 -3.04 -13.39
CA GLU A 429 3.79 -2.89 -14.37
C GLU A 429 4.62 -1.63 -14.05
N ASP A 430 5.92 -1.66 -14.38
CA ASP A 430 6.78 -0.48 -14.45
C ASP A 430 6.49 0.25 -15.78
N GLN A 431 5.60 1.24 -15.73
CA GLN A 431 5.17 1.99 -16.91
C GLN A 431 5.97 3.29 -17.07
N ASP A 432 6.54 3.47 -18.27
CA ASP A 432 7.20 4.71 -18.69
C ASP A 432 6.16 5.72 -19.19
N ASN A 433 5.54 6.44 -18.27
CA ASN A 433 4.42 7.36 -18.53
C ASN A 433 4.73 8.83 -18.17
N GLY A 434 6.01 9.16 -17.93
CA GLY A 434 6.45 10.48 -17.51
C GLY A 434 6.31 10.77 -16.02
N ALA A 435 5.70 9.85 -15.25
CA ALA A 435 5.58 9.95 -13.80
C ALA A 435 6.45 8.92 -13.05
N ARG A 436 7.20 8.12 -13.78
CA ARG A 436 8.12 7.12 -13.24
C ARG A 436 9.17 7.80 -12.35
N PRO A 437 9.38 7.34 -11.10
CA PRO A 437 10.38 7.93 -10.20
C PRO A 437 11.80 7.86 -10.76
N ALA A 438 12.60 8.87 -10.46
CA ALA A 438 14.01 8.91 -10.82
C ALA A 438 14.78 7.76 -10.16
N GLY A 439 15.64 7.07 -10.92
CA GLY A 439 16.45 5.97 -10.41
C GLY A 439 15.66 4.72 -10.04
N LEU A 440 14.41 4.58 -10.50
CA LEU A 440 13.67 3.34 -10.32
C LEU A 440 14.35 2.21 -11.11
N PHE A 441 14.50 1.04 -10.50
CA PHE A 441 15.00 -0.15 -11.17
C PHE A 441 14.17 -1.39 -10.82
N GLY A 442 14.16 -2.36 -11.74
CA GLY A 442 13.49 -3.65 -11.57
C GLY A 442 14.42 -4.69 -10.98
N MET A 443 13.86 -5.63 -10.22
CA MET A 443 14.58 -6.75 -9.59
C MET A 443 14.07 -8.11 -10.04
N SER A 444 13.06 -8.13 -10.92
CA SER A 444 12.47 -9.32 -11.54
C SER A 444 11.84 -8.96 -12.89
N ALA A 445 11.46 -9.95 -13.67
CA ALA A 445 10.66 -9.77 -14.87
C ALA A 445 9.82 -11.01 -15.16
N THR A 446 8.49 -10.86 -15.05
CA THR A 446 7.53 -11.93 -15.35
C THR A 446 6.62 -11.44 -16.47
N THR A 447 6.81 -11.97 -17.67
CA THR A 447 6.01 -11.57 -18.84
C THR A 447 4.92 -12.60 -19.11
N VAL A 448 3.68 -12.13 -19.23
CA VAL A 448 2.50 -12.97 -19.49
C VAL A 448 1.62 -12.31 -20.54
N ASN A 449 1.12 -13.10 -21.49
CA ASN A 449 0.15 -12.62 -22.46
C ASN A 449 -1.25 -12.59 -21.84
N VAL A 450 -1.79 -11.41 -21.61
CA VAL A 450 -3.04 -11.20 -20.89
C VAL A 450 -3.81 -10.00 -21.43
N HIS A 451 -5.03 -9.81 -20.92
CA HIS A 451 -5.76 -8.56 -21.04
C HIS A 451 -5.21 -7.58 -20.01
N HIS A 452 -4.50 -6.56 -20.47
CA HIS A 452 -3.82 -5.62 -19.59
C HIS A 452 -4.11 -4.16 -19.97
N ARG A 453 -3.79 -3.25 -19.06
CA ARG A 453 -4.07 -1.83 -19.17
C ARG A 453 -2.81 -1.08 -19.54
N VAL A 454 -2.85 -0.37 -20.67
CA VAL A 454 -1.81 0.57 -21.09
C VAL A 454 -2.39 1.98 -20.97
N GLY A 455 -1.91 2.73 -19.98
CA GLY A 455 -2.49 4.03 -19.63
C GLY A 455 -3.97 3.92 -19.25
N MET A 456 -4.87 4.45 -20.10
CA MET A 456 -6.32 4.46 -19.85
C MET A 456 -7.10 3.42 -20.66
N ILE A 457 -6.44 2.61 -21.48
CA ILE A 457 -7.10 1.61 -22.35
C ILE A 457 -6.70 0.19 -21.99
N TRP A 458 -7.62 -0.75 -22.25
CA TRP A 458 -7.37 -2.19 -22.10
C TRP A 458 -7.03 -2.79 -23.46
N VAL A 459 -5.96 -3.58 -23.50
CA VAL A 459 -5.47 -4.26 -24.70
C VAL A 459 -5.11 -5.71 -24.38
N ASN A 460 -5.07 -6.56 -25.40
CA ASN A 460 -4.48 -7.90 -25.28
C ASN A 460 -3.02 -7.82 -25.71
N GLY A 461 -2.13 -8.41 -24.96
CA GLY A 461 -0.71 -8.40 -25.25
C GLY A 461 0.14 -8.90 -24.10
N ASP A 462 1.43 -8.72 -24.25
CA ASP A 462 2.40 -9.09 -23.23
C ASP A 462 2.49 -7.98 -22.16
N ALA A 463 2.16 -8.32 -20.94
CA ALA A 463 2.33 -7.49 -19.75
C ALA A 463 3.53 -8.02 -18.94
N THR A 464 4.37 -7.13 -18.44
CA THR A 464 5.55 -7.49 -17.68
C THR A 464 5.51 -6.93 -16.26
N HIS A 465 5.30 -7.82 -15.31
CA HIS A 465 5.45 -7.53 -13.89
C HIS A 465 6.92 -7.36 -13.52
N ARG A 466 7.19 -6.43 -12.60
CA ARG A 466 8.51 -6.25 -11.97
C ARG A 466 8.36 -5.95 -10.49
N LEU A 467 9.21 -6.56 -9.68
CA LEU A 467 9.55 -6.01 -8.37
C LEU A 467 10.38 -4.76 -8.61
N THR A 468 10.09 -3.66 -7.94
CA THR A 468 10.82 -2.40 -8.16
C THR A 468 11.31 -1.77 -6.86
N LEU A 469 12.39 -1.00 -6.97
CA LEU A 469 12.93 -0.19 -5.88
C LEU A 469 13.43 1.15 -6.43
N TYR A 470 13.27 2.21 -5.65
CA TYR A 470 13.96 3.47 -5.87
C TYR A 470 14.29 4.15 -4.54
N ARG A 471 15.26 5.05 -4.58
CA ARG A 471 15.60 5.92 -3.45
C ARG A 471 15.07 7.32 -3.72
N ALA A 472 14.23 7.83 -2.85
CA ALA A 472 13.76 9.21 -2.90
C ALA A 472 14.88 10.21 -2.53
N ALA A 473 14.71 11.49 -2.88
CA ALA A 473 15.68 12.54 -2.55
C ALA A 473 15.92 12.71 -1.03
N SER A 474 14.97 12.32 -0.20
CA SER A 474 15.08 12.27 1.26
C SER A 474 15.98 11.15 1.79
N GLY A 475 16.37 10.19 0.93
CA GLY A 475 17.07 8.97 1.30
C GLY A 475 16.14 7.78 1.57
N ALA A 476 14.83 7.99 1.64
CA ALA A 476 13.86 6.92 1.82
C ALA A 476 13.90 5.92 0.66
N LEU A 477 13.88 4.62 0.97
CA LEU A 477 13.68 3.57 -0.01
C LEU A 477 12.19 3.34 -0.22
N VAL A 478 11.78 3.19 -1.47
CA VAL A 478 10.41 2.83 -1.82
C VAL A 478 10.42 1.55 -2.64
N PHE A 479 9.81 0.52 -2.07
CA PHE A 479 9.69 -0.81 -2.68
C PHE A 479 8.26 -1.08 -3.11
N SER A 480 8.10 -1.70 -4.27
CA SER A 480 6.83 -2.28 -4.71
C SER A 480 6.97 -3.74 -5.08
N ALA A 481 6.20 -4.59 -4.42
CA ALA A 481 6.02 -5.97 -4.83
C ALA A 481 5.21 -6.06 -6.14
N GLY A 482 4.28 -5.14 -6.39
CA GLY A 482 3.45 -5.10 -7.57
C GLY A 482 2.63 -6.38 -7.80
N ALA A 483 2.44 -7.20 -6.78
CA ALA A 483 1.85 -8.53 -6.84
C ALA A 483 1.00 -8.79 -5.59
N ILE A 484 -0.28 -9.10 -5.73
CA ILE A 484 -1.20 -9.24 -4.57
C ILE A 484 -0.72 -10.33 -3.60
N ARG A 485 -0.05 -11.37 -4.08
CA ARG A 485 0.29 -12.55 -3.28
C ARG A 485 1.79 -12.70 -3.01
N TRP A 486 2.55 -11.60 -2.95
CA TRP A 486 3.95 -11.66 -2.49
C TRP A 486 4.06 -12.39 -1.14
N SER A 487 3.15 -12.12 -0.23
CA SER A 487 3.13 -12.70 1.13
C SER A 487 2.96 -14.22 1.16
N TRP A 488 2.43 -14.84 0.11
CA TRP A 488 2.32 -16.31 0.00
C TRP A 488 3.68 -17.00 -0.03
N GLY A 489 4.71 -16.31 -0.54
CA GLY A 489 6.08 -16.80 -0.46
C GLY A 489 6.71 -16.64 0.94
N LEU A 490 6.06 -15.96 1.87
CA LEU A 490 6.61 -15.69 3.20
C LEU A 490 6.11 -16.65 4.28
N ASP A 491 4.85 -17.09 4.20
CA ASP A 491 4.27 -18.03 5.15
C ASP A 491 3.29 -18.97 4.44
N GLU A 492 3.28 -20.25 4.81
CA GLU A 492 2.43 -21.29 4.20
C GLU A 492 0.97 -21.22 4.65
N VAL A 493 0.65 -20.40 5.67
CA VAL A 493 -0.71 -20.24 6.18
C VAL A 493 -1.34 -19.01 5.57
N HIS A 494 -1.96 -19.17 4.43
CA HIS A 494 -2.66 -18.13 3.69
C HIS A 494 -4.02 -18.63 3.19
N GLY A 495 -4.91 -17.68 2.87
CA GLY A 495 -6.29 -17.97 2.46
C GLY A 495 -7.17 -18.51 3.59
N ILE A 496 -8.47 -18.59 3.31
CA ILE A 496 -9.44 -19.21 4.24
C ILE A 496 -9.28 -20.73 4.30
N ARG A 497 -8.65 -21.32 3.28
CA ARG A 497 -8.26 -22.74 3.23
C ARG A 497 -6.75 -22.82 3.21
N PRO A 498 -6.12 -23.44 4.20
CA PRO A 498 -4.67 -23.65 4.17
C PRO A 498 -4.35 -24.75 3.15
N ASP A 499 -4.20 -24.38 1.91
CA ASP A 499 -3.99 -25.31 0.78
C ASP A 499 -2.53 -25.71 0.62
N GLY A 500 -1.65 -25.17 1.50
CA GLY A 500 -0.29 -25.67 1.64
C GLY A 500 0.66 -25.33 0.50
N THR A 501 0.52 -24.17 -0.17
CA THR A 501 1.65 -23.65 -0.96
C THR A 501 2.78 -23.34 0.03
N PRO A 502 3.92 -24.03 -0.06
CA PRO A 502 5.01 -23.81 0.90
C PRO A 502 5.59 -22.41 0.70
N ALA A 503 6.03 -21.79 1.80
CA ALA A 503 6.81 -20.58 1.76
C ALA A 503 8.11 -20.78 0.95
N ASP A 504 8.57 -19.74 0.29
CA ASP A 504 9.79 -19.73 -0.52
C ASP A 504 10.95 -19.07 0.26
N PRO A 505 11.97 -19.81 0.67
CA PRO A 505 13.10 -19.26 1.43
C PRO A 505 13.79 -18.10 0.71
N ARG A 506 13.74 -18.06 -0.64
CA ARG A 506 14.31 -16.97 -1.44
C ARG A 506 13.51 -15.68 -1.26
N MET A 507 12.18 -15.78 -1.20
CA MET A 507 11.29 -14.62 -0.95
C MET A 507 11.39 -14.14 0.49
N GLN A 508 11.46 -15.07 1.45
CA GLN A 508 11.69 -14.73 2.87
C GLN A 508 13.02 -14.00 3.04
N GLN A 509 14.12 -14.51 2.46
CA GLN A 509 15.43 -13.88 2.53
C GLN A 509 15.44 -12.52 1.81
N ALA A 510 14.84 -12.41 0.64
CA ALA A 510 14.76 -11.15 -0.11
C ALA A 510 13.99 -10.07 0.67
N THR A 511 12.89 -10.44 1.34
CA THR A 511 12.13 -9.52 2.20
C THR A 511 12.96 -9.11 3.43
N MET A 512 13.72 -10.02 4.04
CA MET A 512 14.64 -9.71 5.13
C MET A 512 15.75 -8.76 4.66
N ASN A 513 16.31 -8.98 3.46
CA ASN A 513 17.31 -8.11 2.85
C ASN A 513 16.77 -6.69 2.62
N LEU A 514 15.54 -6.58 2.10
CA LEU A 514 14.85 -5.30 1.90
C LEU A 514 14.71 -4.52 3.21
N LEU A 515 14.18 -5.16 4.25
CA LEU A 515 13.98 -4.51 5.55
C LEU A 515 15.33 -4.12 6.18
N ALA A 516 16.39 -4.94 5.98
CA ALA A 516 17.74 -4.59 6.41
C ALA A 516 18.24 -3.32 5.69
N ASP A 517 18.00 -3.20 4.37
CA ASP A 517 18.36 -2.01 3.60
C ASP A 517 17.52 -0.78 3.98
N MET A 518 16.31 -0.97 4.51
CA MET A 518 15.48 0.05 5.15
C MET A 518 15.86 0.28 6.63
N ASN A 519 17.00 -0.26 7.08
CA ASN A 519 17.54 -0.12 8.43
C ASN A 519 16.64 -0.71 9.54
N VAL A 520 15.99 -1.84 9.24
CA VAL A 520 15.17 -2.61 10.19
C VAL A 520 15.69 -4.04 10.28
N ALA A 521 16.05 -4.48 11.48
CA ALA A 521 16.55 -5.82 11.74
C ALA A 521 15.55 -6.64 12.57
N PRO A 522 15.43 -7.95 12.29
CA PRO A 522 14.62 -8.87 13.11
C PRO A 522 15.33 -9.19 14.44
N GLN A 523 14.56 -9.45 15.50
CA GLN A 523 15.11 -9.84 16.80
C GLN A 523 15.10 -11.36 17.03
N THR A 524 14.21 -12.09 16.35
CA THR A 524 14.11 -13.56 16.42
C THR A 524 14.07 -14.17 15.01
N PRO A 525 15.14 -13.98 14.20
CA PRO A 525 15.13 -14.44 12.83
C PRO A 525 14.99 -15.97 12.75
N GLN A 526 14.30 -16.44 11.70
CA GLN A 526 14.29 -17.86 11.35
C GLN A 526 15.72 -18.34 11.15
N SER A 527 16.03 -19.54 11.65
CA SER A 527 17.40 -20.09 11.67
C SER A 527 18.00 -20.30 10.28
N GLU A 528 17.15 -20.49 9.28
CA GLU A 528 17.52 -20.69 7.88
C GLU A 528 17.80 -19.38 7.11
N LEU A 529 17.49 -18.22 7.70
CA LEU A 529 17.69 -16.91 7.09
C LEU A 529 18.94 -16.22 7.61
N VAL A 530 19.62 -15.48 6.74
CA VAL A 530 20.86 -14.76 7.05
C VAL A 530 20.52 -13.29 7.33
N VAL A 531 20.74 -12.85 8.56
CA VAL A 531 20.59 -11.44 8.91
C VAL A 531 21.74 -10.64 8.32
N SER A 532 21.39 -9.61 7.55
CA SER A 532 22.33 -8.69 6.91
C SER A 532 22.11 -7.27 7.43
N GLY A 533 23.15 -6.44 7.35
CA GLY A 533 23.03 -5.00 7.58
C GLY A 533 22.53 -4.24 6.36
N PRO A 534 22.21 -2.94 6.54
CA PRO A 534 21.90 -2.04 5.42
C PRO A 534 23.09 -1.89 4.47
N SER A 535 22.84 -1.37 3.27
CA SER A 535 23.93 -1.00 2.37
C SER A 535 24.84 0.06 3.00
N THR A 536 26.13 -0.11 2.85
CA THR A 536 27.16 0.90 3.18
C THR A 536 27.65 1.63 1.94
N ASP A 537 27.18 1.23 0.76
CA ASP A 537 27.52 1.87 -0.50
C ASP A 537 26.78 3.21 -0.63
N THR A 538 27.57 4.27 -0.86
CA THR A 538 27.11 5.64 -1.07
C THR A 538 27.68 6.25 -2.36
N THR A 539 28.39 5.43 -3.15
CA THR A 539 29.08 5.84 -4.38
C THR A 539 28.12 5.63 -5.56
N PRO A 540 27.68 6.70 -6.25
CA PRO A 540 26.80 6.50 -7.41
C PRO A 540 27.59 5.92 -8.59
N PRO A 541 26.93 5.12 -9.46
CA PRO A 541 27.54 4.62 -10.69
C PRO A 541 27.79 5.73 -11.71
N ASP A 542 28.59 5.43 -12.74
CA ASP A 542 28.88 6.32 -13.86
C ASP A 542 28.46 5.69 -15.20
N ALA A 543 27.53 6.33 -15.92
CA ALA A 543 27.10 5.95 -17.25
C ALA A 543 27.66 6.90 -18.30
N GLN A 544 28.22 6.34 -19.38
CA GLN A 544 28.86 7.07 -20.48
C GLN A 544 28.35 6.57 -21.84
N PHE A 545 28.33 7.47 -22.85
CA PHE A 545 28.14 7.07 -24.25
C PHE A 545 29.44 6.44 -24.80
N THR A 546 29.31 5.32 -25.50
CA THR A 546 30.47 4.66 -26.19
C THR A 546 30.54 5.04 -27.66
N VAL A 547 29.46 5.61 -28.22
CA VAL A 547 29.44 6.10 -29.60
C VAL A 547 29.59 7.61 -29.63
N ALA A 548 30.44 8.11 -30.50
CA ALA A 548 30.54 9.54 -30.75
C ALA A 548 29.24 10.06 -31.40
N ALA A 549 28.90 11.31 -31.14
CA ALA A 549 27.76 11.95 -31.81
C ALA A 549 27.96 11.89 -33.33
N PRO A 550 26.96 11.42 -34.12
CA PRO A 550 27.03 11.50 -35.58
C PRO A 550 27.26 12.93 -36.03
N THR A 551 28.23 13.12 -36.93
CA THR A 551 28.56 14.45 -37.52
C THR A 551 27.52 14.90 -38.56
N ALA A 552 26.86 13.94 -39.22
CA ALA A 552 25.75 14.22 -40.15
C ALA A 552 24.43 14.35 -39.41
N PRO A 553 23.58 15.31 -39.77
CA PRO A 553 22.23 15.40 -39.19
C PRO A 553 21.43 14.13 -39.41
N GLN A 554 20.72 13.69 -38.37
CA GLN A 554 19.82 12.54 -38.43
C GLN A 554 18.50 12.92 -39.09
N VAL A 555 17.82 11.96 -39.71
CA VAL A 555 16.57 12.24 -40.43
C VAL A 555 15.39 12.18 -39.46
N ARG A 556 14.54 13.18 -39.49
CA ARG A 556 13.27 13.20 -38.72
C ARG A 556 12.41 11.97 -39.08
N GLY A 557 11.78 11.36 -38.06
CA GLY A 557 10.96 10.15 -38.20
C GLY A 557 11.76 8.84 -38.32
N THR A 558 13.11 8.90 -38.33
CA THR A 558 13.96 7.72 -38.36
C THR A 558 14.45 7.40 -36.92
N PRO A 559 14.35 6.15 -36.45
CA PRO A 559 14.86 5.78 -35.13
C PRO A 559 16.37 6.02 -35.01
N ILE A 560 16.76 6.70 -33.94
CA ILE A 560 18.16 6.90 -33.55
C ILE A 560 18.42 5.97 -32.38
N ARG A 561 19.46 5.14 -32.48
CA ARG A 561 19.93 4.30 -31.37
C ARG A 561 21.19 4.90 -30.78
N VAL A 562 21.17 5.14 -29.47
CA VAL A 562 22.34 5.49 -28.67
C VAL A 562 22.69 4.31 -27.77
N SER A 563 23.97 4.17 -27.42
CA SER A 563 24.45 3.10 -26.55
C SER A 563 25.66 3.55 -25.75
N GLY A 564 25.92 2.83 -24.70
CA GLY A 564 27.03 3.13 -23.81
C GLY A 564 27.33 2.03 -22.82
N THR A 565 28.17 2.38 -21.87
CA THR A 565 28.52 1.54 -20.72
C THR A 565 28.18 2.26 -19.43
N ALA A 566 27.95 1.49 -18.38
CA ALA A 566 27.89 2.01 -17.03
C ALA A 566 28.71 1.13 -16.10
N THR A 567 29.35 1.73 -15.13
CA THR A 567 30.21 1.05 -14.14
C THR A 567 29.91 1.58 -12.76
N ASP A 568 30.12 0.74 -11.77
CA ASP A 568 30.06 1.08 -10.37
C ASP A 568 31.33 0.59 -9.68
N ALA A 569 31.93 1.40 -8.83
CA ALA A 569 33.19 1.08 -8.18
C ALA A 569 33.02 0.19 -6.94
N ASP A 570 31.97 0.45 -6.18
CA ASP A 570 31.73 -0.15 -4.86
C ASP A 570 30.42 -0.96 -4.79
N GLY A 571 29.63 -0.96 -5.88
CA GLY A 571 28.32 -1.56 -5.96
C GLY A 571 28.02 -2.25 -7.30
N VAL A 572 26.77 -2.31 -7.64
CA VAL A 572 26.23 -2.97 -8.85
C VAL A 572 25.28 -2.04 -9.59
N VAL A 573 25.54 -1.80 -10.87
CA VAL A 573 24.62 -1.03 -11.72
C VAL A 573 23.29 -1.77 -11.85
N ALA A 574 22.22 -1.20 -11.29
CA ALA A 574 20.88 -1.77 -11.29
C ALA A 574 20.01 -1.26 -12.46
N GLY A 575 20.26 -0.03 -12.92
CA GLY A 575 19.50 0.57 -14.02
C GLY A 575 20.23 1.71 -14.70
N VAL A 576 19.82 2.00 -15.94
CA VAL A 576 20.27 3.16 -16.72
C VAL A 576 19.04 3.89 -17.25
N GLU A 577 19.06 5.21 -17.18
CA GLU A 577 18.00 6.08 -17.68
C GLU A 577 18.55 7.07 -18.72
N VAL A 578 17.76 7.33 -19.76
CA VAL A 578 18.08 8.26 -20.82
C VAL A 578 17.00 9.35 -20.91
N SER A 579 17.42 10.60 -21.02
CA SER A 579 16.56 11.72 -21.34
C SER A 579 16.88 12.23 -22.75
N VAL A 580 15.84 12.69 -23.46
CA VAL A 580 15.92 13.34 -24.78
C VAL A 580 15.44 14.79 -24.78
N ASP A 581 15.04 15.29 -23.61
CA ASP A 581 14.43 16.60 -23.39
C ASP A 581 15.15 17.43 -22.29
N ARG A 582 16.46 17.23 -22.17
CA ARG A 582 17.35 17.93 -21.23
C ARG A 582 17.07 17.62 -19.75
N GLY A 583 16.68 16.38 -19.46
CA GLY A 583 16.49 15.89 -18.09
C GLY A 583 15.09 16.18 -17.52
N VAL A 584 14.14 16.63 -18.34
CA VAL A 584 12.74 16.82 -17.88
C VAL A 584 12.07 15.47 -17.66
N HIS A 585 12.20 14.55 -18.63
CA HIS A 585 11.71 13.18 -18.50
C HIS A 585 12.86 12.19 -18.70
N TRP A 586 12.79 11.10 -17.95
CA TRP A 586 13.78 10.04 -17.97
C TRP A 586 13.12 8.71 -18.30
N HIS A 587 13.71 7.99 -19.24
CA HIS A 587 13.21 6.74 -19.80
C HIS A 587 14.18 5.60 -19.49
N PRO A 588 13.72 4.40 -19.10
CA PRO A 588 14.62 3.27 -18.85
C PRO A 588 15.32 2.83 -20.14
N ALA A 589 16.63 2.65 -20.08
CA ALA A 589 17.40 2.03 -21.14
C ALA A 589 17.32 0.50 -21.07
N THR A 590 17.66 -0.17 -22.16
CA THR A 590 17.80 -1.62 -22.19
C THR A 590 19.24 -2.00 -21.82
N GLY A 591 19.39 -2.87 -20.82
CA GLY A 591 20.67 -3.30 -20.28
C GLY A 591 21.18 -2.39 -19.15
N THR A 592 22.27 -2.80 -18.52
CA THR A 592 22.92 -2.12 -17.38
C THR A 592 24.38 -1.79 -17.69
N LEU A 593 25.32 -2.73 -17.51
CA LEU A 593 26.75 -2.53 -17.79
C LEU A 593 27.03 -2.15 -19.25
N SER A 594 26.25 -2.69 -20.17
CA SER A 594 26.17 -2.27 -21.57
C SER A 594 24.70 -1.94 -21.84
N TRP A 595 24.44 -0.71 -22.16
CA TRP A 595 23.08 -0.21 -22.33
C TRP A 595 22.82 0.34 -23.72
N SER A 596 21.55 0.38 -24.12
CA SER A 596 21.11 1.06 -25.34
C SER A 596 19.70 1.65 -25.19
N TYR A 597 19.46 2.73 -25.94
CA TYR A 597 18.16 3.38 -26.00
C TYR A 597 17.85 3.80 -27.44
N SER A 598 16.59 3.66 -27.84
CA SER A 598 16.11 4.05 -29.18
C SER A 598 15.09 5.16 -29.08
N PHE A 599 15.28 6.23 -29.85
CA PHE A 599 14.40 7.39 -29.90
C PHE A 599 14.09 7.78 -31.34
N THR A 600 12.85 8.13 -31.66
CA THR A 600 12.44 8.61 -32.98
C THR A 600 12.10 10.10 -32.89
N PRO A 601 12.96 11.01 -33.37
CA PRO A 601 12.72 12.44 -33.34
C PRO A 601 11.59 12.83 -34.28
N MET A 602 10.57 13.50 -33.76
CA MET A 602 9.41 13.98 -34.57
C MET A 602 9.53 15.44 -35.02
N THR A 603 10.56 16.15 -34.56
CA THR A 603 10.82 17.57 -34.91
C THR A 603 12.27 17.74 -35.33
N ALA A 604 12.52 18.65 -36.29
CA ALA A 604 13.87 19.05 -36.65
C ALA A 604 14.48 19.96 -35.57
N GLY A 605 15.80 19.94 -35.46
CA GLY A 605 16.52 20.74 -34.46
C GLY A 605 17.63 19.94 -33.76
N THR A 606 18.05 20.36 -32.58
CA THR A 606 19.04 19.66 -31.80
C THR A 606 18.34 18.84 -30.69
N VAL A 607 18.61 17.54 -30.67
CA VAL A 607 18.24 16.65 -29.55
C VAL A 607 19.42 16.54 -28.61
N ALA A 608 19.21 16.83 -27.35
CA ALA A 608 20.18 16.63 -26.28
C ALA A 608 19.86 15.32 -25.56
N PHE A 609 20.68 14.29 -25.81
CA PHE A 609 20.63 13.06 -25.03
C PHE A 609 21.39 13.26 -23.74
N MET A 610 20.81 12.82 -22.63
CA MET A 610 21.46 12.72 -21.34
C MET A 610 21.33 11.27 -20.84
N VAL A 611 22.33 10.75 -20.18
CA VAL A 611 22.30 9.42 -19.57
C VAL A 611 22.79 9.48 -18.14
N ARG A 612 22.15 8.70 -17.26
CA ARG A 612 22.59 8.47 -15.88
C ARG A 612 22.30 7.03 -15.47
N ALA A 613 23.05 6.54 -14.52
CA ALA A 613 22.85 5.21 -13.95
C ALA A 613 22.42 5.28 -12.48
N VAL A 614 21.83 4.19 -12.00
CA VAL A 614 21.50 3.94 -10.60
C VAL A 614 22.08 2.58 -10.20
N ASP A 615 22.61 2.46 -8.98
CA ASP A 615 23.08 1.20 -8.40
C ASP A 615 21.95 0.46 -7.65
N ASP A 616 22.25 -0.72 -7.13
CA ASP A 616 21.31 -1.54 -6.38
C ASP A 616 21.14 -1.12 -4.91
N SER A 617 21.84 -0.07 -4.48
CA SER A 617 21.64 0.66 -3.23
C SER A 617 20.74 1.89 -3.41
N GLY A 618 20.41 2.22 -4.67
CA GLY A 618 19.59 3.37 -5.05
C GLY A 618 20.37 4.67 -5.19
N ASN A 619 21.71 4.66 -5.24
CA ASN A 619 22.50 5.86 -5.48
C ASN A 619 22.42 6.21 -6.98
N LEU A 620 21.93 7.41 -7.27
CA LEU A 620 21.70 7.89 -8.63
C LEU A 620 22.85 8.81 -9.07
N GLN A 621 23.38 8.60 -10.26
CA GLN A 621 24.40 9.48 -10.85
C GLN A 621 23.94 10.94 -10.88
N ALA A 622 24.64 11.81 -10.18
CA ALA A 622 24.23 13.20 -9.98
C ALA A 622 24.47 14.07 -11.24
N VAL A 623 25.54 13.79 -12.00
CA VAL A 623 25.90 14.55 -13.20
C VAL A 623 25.76 13.62 -14.42
N PRO A 624 24.66 13.72 -15.19
CA PRO A 624 24.47 12.89 -16.37
C PRO A 624 25.50 13.19 -17.47
N ALA A 625 25.96 12.15 -18.18
CA ALA A 625 26.72 12.35 -19.41
C ALA A 625 25.80 12.88 -20.51
N THR A 626 26.31 13.72 -21.39
CA THR A 626 25.50 14.41 -22.41
C THR A 626 26.05 14.20 -23.82
N MET A 627 25.16 14.09 -24.80
CA MET A 627 25.48 14.03 -26.23
C MET A 627 24.44 14.82 -27.01
N GLN A 628 24.90 15.60 -28.00
CA GLN A 628 23.98 16.38 -28.85
C GLN A 628 23.99 15.84 -30.29
N LEU A 629 22.81 15.74 -30.88
CA LEU A 629 22.60 15.31 -32.27
C LEU A 629 21.75 16.34 -33.01
N ALA A 630 22.14 16.68 -34.24
CA ALA A 630 21.32 17.46 -35.14
C ALA A 630 20.30 16.56 -35.82
N VAL A 631 19.06 17.06 -36.00
CA VAL A 631 17.98 16.41 -36.74
C VAL A 631 17.55 17.32 -37.87
N ALA A 632 17.70 16.84 -39.09
CA ALA A 632 17.28 17.57 -40.30
C ALA A 632 15.76 17.52 -40.51
N ALA A 633 15.24 18.48 -41.24
CA ALA A 633 13.82 18.51 -41.58
C ALA A 633 13.45 17.41 -42.58
N HIS A 634 14.36 17.03 -43.46
CA HIS A 634 14.28 15.96 -44.48
C HIS A 634 15.63 15.30 -44.65
#